data_de9d8cf7a3cbd2487fa6093f98ee8ecd
#
_entry.id   de9d8cf7a3cbd2487fa6093f98ee8ecd
#
_cell.length_a   1.000
_cell.length_b   1.000
_cell.length_c   1.000
_cell.angle_alpha   90.00
_cell.angle_beta   90.00
_cell.angle_gamma   90.00
#
_symmetry.space_group_name_H-M   'P 1'
#
loop_
_entity.id
_entity.type
_entity.pdbx_description
1 polymer ?
#
loop_
_entity_poly.entity_id
_entity_poly.type
_entity_poly.pdbx_seq_one_letter_code
_entity_poly.pdbx_strand_id
1 'polypeptide(L)'
;MRIFWAAAAAAIFVCGAARAERPDQSPTNGEAAVGVGVICNTSEEARQFVDLRSHGAAPDQAVEAVNANAMDERACGVAAVAYVHDGTVDTMKLENQLVQIVRINVVAGFNGSGWQGVSGMVQYAVLEGGGESI
;
A
#
# COMPACT_ATOMS: atom_id res chain seq x y z
N MET A 1 45.44 15.93 2.30
CA MET A 1 45.11 15.42 2.08
C MET A 1 44.36 15.01 1.84
N ARG A 2 44.05 14.86 1.76
CA ARG A 2 43.48 14.45 1.51
C ARG A 2 42.82 13.65 1.28
N ILE A 3 42.51 13.26 1.44
CA ILE A 3 42.02 12.54 1.16
C ILE A 3 41.12 12.06 1.54
N PHE A 4 40.79 11.76 1.79
CA PHE A 4 40.23 11.12 2.08
C PHE A 4 39.19 11.17 2.27
N TRP A 5 38.92 11.28 2.46
CA TRP A 5 38.01 11.38 2.80
C TRP A 5 36.93 11.22 2.10
N ALA A 6 36.73 11.43 1.29
CA ALA A 6 35.76 11.24 0.36
C ALA A 6 35.25 9.87 0.40
N ALA A 7 36.08 9.05 0.61
CA ALA A 7 35.74 7.68 0.60
C ALA A 7 34.70 7.36 1.61
N ALA A 8 34.81 8.01 2.66
CA ALA A 8 33.91 7.70 3.67
C ALA A 8 32.51 8.00 3.28
N ALA A 9 32.41 9.02 2.59
CA ALA A 9 31.11 9.42 2.25
C ALA A 9 30.44 8.37 1.44
N ALA A 10 31.17 7.82 0.61
CA ALA A 10 30.59 6.87 -0.25
C ALA A 10 30.02 5.74 0.53
N ALA A 11 30.70 5.38 1.47
CA ALA A 11 30.26 4.26 2.16
C ALA A 11 28.93 4.43 2.77
N ILE A 12 28.73 5.56 3.25
CA ILE A 12 27.54 5.76 3.82
C ILE A 12 26.40 5.64 2.96
N PHE A 13 26.53 6.20 1.80
CA PHE A 13 25.51 6.16 0.96
C PHE A 13 25.05 4.82 0.64
N VAL A 14 25.93 3.95 0.52
CA VAL A 14 25.64 2.66 0.18
C VAL A 14 24.84 1.98 1.23
N CYS A 15 25.07 2.20 2.43
CA CYS A 15 24.33 1.56 3.42
C CYS A 15 22.89 1.87 3.39
N GLY A 16 22.57 3.03 3.12
CA GLY A 16 21.19 3.36 3.07
C GLY A 16 20.52 2.65 1.98
N ALA A 17 21.18 2.52 0.91
CA ALA A 17 20.56 1.88 -0.19
C ALA A 17 20.34 0.43 0.09
N ALA A 18 21.22 -0.16 0.77
CA ALA A 18 21.11 -1.55 1.01
C ALA A 18 19.83 -1.91 1.71
N ARG A 19 19.42 -1.09 2.62
CA ARG A 19 18.23 -1.40 3.27
C ARG A 19 17.05 -1.37 2.39
N ALA A 20 17.03 -0.47 1.50
CA ALA A 20 15.92 -0.33 0.62
C ALA A 20 15.84 -1.51 -0.31
N GLU A 21 16.83 -2.31 -0.38
CA GLU A 21 16.83 -3.39 -1.28
C GLU A 21 16.34 -4.69 -0.73
N ARG A 22 15.52 -4.68 0.27
CA ARG A 22 14.99 -5.90 0.77
C ARG A 22 13.55 -6.02 0.40
N PRO A 23 13.27 -6.25 -0.84
CA PRO A 23 11.90 -6.26 -1.32
C PRO A 23 11.12 -7.45 -0.83
N ASP A 24 11.79 -8.47 -0.42
CA ASP A 24 11.09 -9.65 0.02
C ASP A 24 10.62 -9.54 1.46
N GLN A 25 10.94 -8.49 2.15
CA GLN A 25 10.50 -8.33 3.49
C GLN A 25 9.26 -7.50 3.58
N SER A 26 8.26 -7.98 4.28
CA SER A 26 7.08 -7.18 4.52
C SER A 26 7.38 -6.11 5.53
N PRO A 27 6.83 -4.95 5.37
CA PRO A 27 7.05 -3.91 6.36
C PRO A 27 6.40 -4.28 7.69
N THR A 28 7.01 -3.89 8.77
CA THR A 28 6.42 -4.06 10.07
C THR A 28 5.78 -2.76 10.50
N ASN A 29 5.00 -2.82 11.57
CA ASN A 29 4.35 -1.62 12.07
C ASN A 29 5.41 -0.58 12.40
N GLY A 30 5.17 0.63 11.97
CA GLY A 30 6.08 1.74 12.20
C GLY A 30 7.07 1.99 11.09
N GLU A 31 7.21 1.07 10.16
CA GLU A 31 8.11 1.28 9.03
C GLU A 31 7.36 1.80 7.84
N ALA A 32 7.93 2.78 7.16
CA ALA A 32 7.32 3.31 5.95
C ALA A 32 7.62 2.39 4.77
N ALA A 33 6.67 2.24 3.90
CA ALA A 33 6.81 1.43 2.70
C ALA A 33 6.10 2.14 1.56
N VAL A 34 6.37 1.69 0.36
CA VAL A 34 5.73 2.24 -0.84
C VAL A 34 5.06 1.09 -1.57
N GLY A 35 3.87 1.30 -2.02
CA GLY A 35 3.16 0.27 -2.77
C GLY A 35 2.08 0.84 -3.64
N VAL A 36 1.57 -0.01 -4.53
CA VAL A 36 0.49 0.34 -5.44
C VAL A 36 -0.59 -0.71 -5.29
N GLY A 37 -1.83 -0.29 -5.19
CA GLY A 37 -2.92 -1.24 -5.11
C GLY A 37 -4.23 -0.59 -4.79
N VAL A 38 -5.20 -1.39 -4.43
CA VAL A 38 -6.54 -0.90 -4.12
C VAL A 38 -6.57 -0.44 -2.68
N ILE A 39 -7.02 0.78 -2.48
CA ILE A 39 -7.08 1.41 -1.19
C ILE A 39 -8.47 1.99 -1.03
N CYS A 40 -9.08 1.75 0.11
CA CYS A 40 -10.44 2.20 0.40
C CYS A 40 -10.45 3.06 1.65
N ASN A 41 -11.46 3.87 1.80
CA ASN A 41 -11.57 4.77 2.94
C ASN A 41 -11.96 4.04 4.21
N THR A 42 -12.69 2.95 4.11
CA THR A 42 -13.15 2.21 5.28
C THR A 42 -12.90 0.72 5.09
N SER A 43 -12.85 0.01 6.21
CA SER A 43 -12.67 -1.43 6.15
C SER A 43 -13.87 -2.11 5.52
N GLU A 44 -15.06 -1.54 5.68
CA GLU A 44 -16.24 -2.11 5.08
C GLU A 44 -16.21 -2.02 3.58
N GLU A 45 -15.74 -0.91 3.06
CA GLU A 45 -15.60 -0.75 1.62
C GLU A 45 -14.57 -1.72 1.08
N ALA A 46 -13.49 -1.94 1.82
CA ALA A 46 -12.50 -2.90 1.40
C ALA A 46 -13.07 -4.32 1.38
N ARG A 47 -13.88 -4.67 2.37
CA ARG A 47 -14.52 -5.98 2.40
C ARG A 47 -15.50 -6.14 1.24
N GLN A 48 -16.22 -5.09 0.93
CA GLN A 48 -17.15 -5.12 -0.18
C GLN A 48 -16.40 -5.34 -1.49
N PHE A 49 -15.26 -4.68 -1.65
CA PHE A 49 -14.43 -4.88 -2.83
C PHE A 49 -14.02 -6.36 -2.95
N VAL A 50 -13.54 -6.95 -1.86
CA VAL A 50 -13.11 -8.34 -1.88
C VAL A 50 -14.30 -9.26 -2.18
N ASP A 51 -15.47 -8.97 -1.62
CA ASP A 51 -16.64 -9.77 -1.85
C ASP A 51 -17.03 -9.74 -3.32
N LEU A 52 -17.00 -8.59 -3.95
CA LEU A 52 -17.32 -8.50 -5.37
C LEU A 52 -16.30 -9.26 -6.21
N ARG A 53 -15.03 -9.15 -5.83
CA ARG A 53 -14.02 -9.93 -6.52
C ARG A 53 -14.27 -11.44 -6.40
N SER A 54 -14.74 -11.89 -5.25
CA SER A 54 -14.99 -13.29 -5.05
C SER A 54 -16.18 -13.79 -5.87
N HIS A 55 -17.01 -12.88 -6.33
CA HIS A 55 -18.13 -13.22 -7.19
C HIS A 55 -17.82 -12.98 -8.67
N GLY A 56 -16.55 -12.78 -8.98
CA GLY A 56 -16.13 -12.71 -10.37
C GLY A 56 -15.94 -11.33 -10.96
N ALA A 57 -16.14 -10.27 -10.18
CA ALA A 57 -15.97 -8.94 -10.71
C ALA A 57 -14.51 -8.66 -10.95
N ALA A 58 -14.20 -7.98 -12.05
CA ALA A 58 -12.85 -7.53 -12.30
C ALA A 58 -12.52 -6.40 -11.33
N PRO A 59 -11.23 -6.12 -11.07
CA PRO A 59 -10.89 -5.12 -10.07
C PRO A 59 -11.50 -3.75 -10.32
N ASP A 60 -11.50 -3.28 -11.56
CA ASP A 60 -12.06 -1.98 -11.88
C ASP A 60 -13.57 -1.98 -11.70
N GLN A 61 -14.23 -3.08 -12.04
CA GLN A 61 -15.66 -3.19 -11.85
C GLN A 61 -16.02 -3.20 -10.38
N ALA A 62 -15.20 -3.88 -9.58
CA ALA A 62 -15.44 -3.93 -8.14
C ALA A 62 -15.27 -2.55 -7.51
N VAL A 63 -14.25 -1.81 -7.94
CA VAL A 63 -14.04 -0.46 -7.44
C VAL A 63 -15.23 0.43 -7.80
N GLU A 64 -15.70 0.34 -9.03
CA GLU A 64 -16.82 1.17 -9.45
C GLU A 64 -18.07 0.83 -8.66
N ALA A 65 -18.32 -0.43 -8.41
CA ALA A 65 -19.51 -0.83 -7.68
C ALA A 65 -19.45 -0.36 -6.23
N VAL A 66 -18.31 -0.47 -5.60
CA VAL A 66 -18.17 0.00 -4.23
C VAL A 66 -18.39 1.50 -4.18
N ASN A 67 -17.81 2.23 -5.11
CA ASN A 67 -17.92 3.68 -5.13
C ASN A 67 -19.37 4.12 -5.38
N ALA A 68 -20.05 3.44 -6.27
CA ALA A 68 -21.44 3.77 -6.55
C ALA A 68 -22.31 3.50 -5.32
N ASN A 69 -22.05 2.41 -4.63
CA ASN A 69 -22.81 2.07 -3.46
C ASN A 69 -22.56 3.05 -2.31
N ALA A 70 -21.34 3.55 -2.22
CA ALA A 70 -20.99 4.53 -1.20
C ALA A 70 -21.38 5.95 -1.59
N MET A 71 -21.78 6.14 -2.83
CA MET A 71 -22.06 7.46 -3.37
C MET A 71 -20.85 8.36 -3.24
N ASP A 72 -19.67 7.80 -3.48
CA ASP A 72 -18.42 8.53 -3.34
C ASP A 72 -17.44 7.96 -4.36
N GLU A 73 -17.08 8.76 -5.34
CA GLU A 73 -16.20 8.31 -6.40
C GLU A 73 -14.82 7.98 -5.92
N ARG A 74 -14.51 8.32 -4.69
CA ARG A 74 -13.20 8.08 -4.13
C ARG A 74 -13.24 7.16 -2.94
N ALA A 75 -14.32 6.41 -2.77
CA ALA A 75 -14.39 5.47 -1.67
C ALA A 75 -13.27 4.44 -1.76
N CYS A 76 -13.04 3.90 -2.96
CA CYS A 76 -11.92 3.02 -3.23
C CYS A 76 -11.25 3.45 -4.52
N GLY A 77 -10.00 3.12 -4.67
CA GLY A 77 -9.29 3.41 -5.91
C GLY A 77 -7.94 2.74 -5.92
N VAL A 78 -7.32 2.70 -7.09
CA VAL A 78 -5.97 2.20 -7.22
C VAL A 78 -5.04 3.37 -7.05
N ALA A 79 -4.10 3.26 -6.14
CA ALA A 79 -3.22 4.36 -5.84
C ALA A 79 -1.81 3.87 -5.53
N ALA A 80 -0.83 4.73 -5.78
CA ALA A 80 0.54 4.50 -5.35
C ALA A 80 0.76 5.39 -4.14
N VAL A 81 1.14 4.80 -3.03
CA VAL A 81 1.25 5.54 -1.78
C VAL A 81 2.48 5.14 -1.00
N ALA A 82 2.94 6.05 -0.18
CA ALA A 82 3.89 5.76 0.87
C ALA A 82 3.09 5.68 2.16
N TYR A 83 3.31 4.67 2.93
CA TYR A 83 2.44 4.40 4.06
C TYR A 83 3.16 3.70 5.18
N VAL A 84 2.55 3.75 6.35
CA VAL A 84 3.02 3.00 7.51
C VAL A 84 1.94 1.95 7.80
N HIS A 85 2.36 0.71 7.90
CA HIS A 85 1.45 -0.40 8.17
C HIS A 85 0.96 -0.31 9.62
N ASP A 86 -0.33 -0.47 9.80
CA ASP A 86 -0.94 -0.30 11.10
C ASP A 86 -1.89 -1.43 11.45
N GLY A 87 -1.57 -2.61 11.06
CA GLY A 87 -2.29 -3.81 11.49
C GLY A 87 -3.17 -4.43 10.43
N THR A 88 -3.39 -5.71 10.56
CA THR A 88 -4.29 -6.43 9.67
C THR A 88 -5.68 -6.40 10.28
N VAL A 89 -6.65 -5.99 9.49
CA VAL A 89 -8.01 -5.87 9.94
C VAL A 89 -8.78 -7.17 9.69
N ASP A 90 -8.52 -7.79 8.57
CA ASP A 90 -9.25 -8.98 8.18
C ASP A 90 -8.43 -9.81 7.20
N THR A 91 -8.70 -11.09 7.15
CA THR A 91 -8.05 -12.00 6.24
C THR A 91 -9.12 -12.89 5.62
N MET A 92 -9.11 -12.97 4.30
CA MET A 92 -10.13 -13.74 3.58
C MET A 92 -9.48 -14.56 2.52
N LYS A 93 -10.21 -15.56 2.03
CA LYS A 93 -9.74 -16.35 0.93
C LYS A 93 -10.47 -15.96 -0.33
N LEU A 94 -9.70 -15.77 -1.40
CA LEU A 94 -10.26 -15.45 -2.68
C LEU A 94 -9.72 -16.50 -3.63
N GLU A 95 -10.53 -17.45 -3.99
CA GLU A 95 -10.10 -18.59 -4.78
C GLU A 95 -8.99 -19.32 -4.03
N ASN A 96 -7.80 -19.37 -4.55
CA ASN A 96 -6.71 -20.04 -3.87
C ASN A 96 -5.74 -19.06 -3.24
N GLN A 97 -6.12 -17.81 -3.14
CA GLN A 97 -5.24 -16.78 -2.62
C GLN A 97 -5.74 -16.26 -1.30
N LEU A 98 -4.80 -15.91 -0.47
CA LEU A 98 -5.11 -15.25 0.77
C LEU A 98 -5.16 -13.76 0.50
N VAL A 99 -6.20 -13.11 0.94
CA VAL A 99 -6.36 -11.67 0.77
C VAL A 99 -6.45 -11.05 2.14
N GLN A 100 -5.65 -10.02 2.38
CA GLN A 100 -5.68 -9.33 3.66
C GLN A 100 -6.14 -7.90 3.47
N ILE A 101 -6.93 -7.43 4.41
CA ILE A 101 -7.29 -6.02 4.48
C ILE A 101 -6.46 -5.46 5.62
N VAL A 102 -5.60 -4.51 5.32
CA VAL A 102 -4.73 -3.93 6.31
C VAL A 102 -5.00 -2.44 6.47
N ARG A 103 -4.91 -1.98 7.69
CA ARG A 103 -5.04 -0.55 7.97
C ARG A 103 -3.67 0.07 7.78
N ILE A 104 -3.63 1.15 7.03
CA ILE A 104 -2.39 1.85 6.77
C ILE A 104 -2.57 3.32 7.06
N ASN A 105 -1.47 3.97 7.36
CA ASN A 105 -1.46 5.41 7.52
C ASN A 105 -0.71 5.96 6.33
N VAL A 106 -1.39 6.62 5.44
CA VAL A 106 -0.81 7.14 4.22
C VAL A 106 -0.10 8.44 4.51
N VAL A 107 1.15 8.53 4.17
CA VAL A 107 1.95 9.72 4.44
C VAL A 107 2.33 10.46 3.17
N ALA A 108 2.19 9.85 2.01
CA ALA A 108 2.45 10.53 0.74
C ALA A 108 1.74 9.78 -0.37
N GLY A 109 1.40 10.49 -1.41
CA GLY A 109 0.79 9.91 -2.61
C GLY A 109 1.57 10.31 -3.84
N PHE A 110 1.52 9.48 -4.84
CA PHE A 110 2.19 9.77 -6.10
C PHE A 110 1.15 10.31 -7.09
N ASN A 111 1.42 11.49 -7.64
CA ASN A 111 0.45 12.13 -8.52
C ASN A 111 0.81 12.00 -10.00
N GLY A 112 1.73 11.13 -10.33
CA GLY A 112 2.15 10.96 -11.73
C GLY A 112 3.41 11.73 -12.07
N SER A 113 3.70 12.77 -11.35
CA SER A 113 4.90 13.55 -11.55
C SER A 113 5.87 13.45 -10.40
N GLY A 114 5.37 13.14 -9.24
CA GLY A 114 6.22 13.03 -8.07
C GLY A 114 5.41 12.73 -6.85
N TRP A 115 6.09 12.61 -5.73
CA TRP A 115 5.45 12.29 -4.46
C TRP A 115 5.02 13.57 -3.76
N GLN A 116 3.84 13.54 -3.21
CA GLN A 116 3.33 14.66 -2.44
C GLN A 116 3.01 14.17 -1.06
N GLY A 117 3.55 14.83 -0.05
CA GLY A 117 3.22 14.49 1.33
C GLY A 117 1.79 14.83 1.66
N VAL A 118 1.17 14.00 2.49
CA VAL A 118 -0.18 14.28 2.97
C VAL A 118 -0.12 14.21 4.48
N SER A 119 -1.07 14.83 5.15
CA SER A 119 -1.06 14.80 6.59
C SER A 119 -1.74 13.54 7.03
N GLY A 120 -1.07 12.55 7.28
CA GLY A 120 -1.52 11.23 7.69
C GLY A 120 -2.99 10.93 7.57
N MET A 121 -3.35 10.00 6.74
CA MET A 121 -4.71 9.59 6.59
C MET A 121 -4.79 8.10 6.76
N VAL A 122 -5.73 7.64 7.57
CA VAL A 122 -5.95 6.21 7.74
C VAL A 122 -6.76 5.71 6.56
N GLN A 123 -6.26 4.66 5.94
CA GLN A 123 -6.91 4.05 4.79
C GLN A 123 -6.80 2.54 4.95
N TYR A 124 -7.47 1.80 4.10
CA TYR A 124 -7.49 0.34 4.16
C TYR A 124 -7.06 -0.21 2.82
N ALA A 125 -5.97 -0.96 2.83
CA ALA A 125 -5.40 -1.51 1.61
C ALA A 125 -5.76 -2.98 1.49
N VAL A 126 -5.98 -3.42 0.27
CA VAL A 126 -6.28 -4.80 -0.01
C VAL A 126 -5.01 -5.45 -0.55
N LEU A 127 -4.48 -6.43 0.18
CA LEU A 127 -3.26 -7.12 -0.22
C LEU A 127 -3.63 -8.51 -0.68
N GLU A 128 -3.23 -8.86 -1.88
CA GLU A 128 -3.50 -10.18 -2.41
C GLU A 128 -2.20 -10.95 -2.49
N GLY A 129 -2.31 -12.25 -2.42
CA GLY A 129 -1.14 -13.08 -2.63
C GLY A 129 -0.19 -13.13 -1.45
N GLY A 130 -0.69 -13.01 -0.26
CA GLY A 130 0.16 -13.13 0.91
C GLY A 130 0.81 -11.86 1.36
N GLY A 131 0.31 -10.74 0.89
CA GLY A 131 0.80 -9.47 1.38
C GLY A 131 2.04 -8.95 0.70
N GLU A 132 2.30 -9.44 -0.50
CA GLU A 132 3.48 -9.01 -1.18
C GLU A 132 3.33 -7.71 -1.89
N SER A 133 2.16 -7.24 -2.09
CA SER A 133 1.99 -5.95 -2.71
C SER A 133 0.74 -5.36 -2.18
N ILE A 134 0.61 -4.10 -2.34
CA ILE A 134 -0.60 -3.46 -1.96
C ILE A 134 -1.55 -3.55 -3.07
#